data_d11fbcc748b9b9911b56307dfd0fca41
#
_entry.id   d11fbcc748b9b9911b56307dfd0fca41
#
_cell.length_a   1.000
_cell.length_b   1.000
_cell.length_c   1.000
_cell.angle_alpha   90.00
_cell.angle_beta   90.00
_cell.angle_gamma   90.00
#
_symmetry.space_group_name_H-M   'P 1'
#
loop_
_entity.id
_entity.type
_entity.pdbx_description
1 polymer ?
#
loop_
_entity_poly.entity_id
_entity_poly.type
_entity_poly.pdbx_seq_one_letter_code
_entity_poly.pdbx_strand_id
1 'polypeptide(L)'
;PTSAPKGVVLPHANILANGRGAGEAARFSTDDVSLSWMPLTHDMGLIGMHIFMFMHRMNVHLLPTELFIRRPLLWLQLATRKRATILSSPNFGYRHYLKVLGDRSFEDLDLTSVRIIFNGAEPISVDLCEEFLARMEPAGLTRTAMFPVYGLAEASLAVSFPTLGRPYRSIC
;
A
#
# COMPACT_ATOMS: atom_id res chain seq x y z
N PRO A 1 -5.28 20.21 -7.26
CA PRO A 1 -5.44 21.03 -6.06
C PRO A 1 -6.23 22.27 -6.43
N THR A 2 -7.36 22.47 -5.78
CA THR A 2 -8.28 23.61 -6.04
C THR A 2 -7.95 24.83 -5.17
N SER A 3 -6.89 24.76 -4.35
CA SER A 3 -6.50 25.81 -3.42
C SER A 3 -4.99 26.10 -3.51
N ALA A 4 -4.59 27.27 -3.00
CA ALA A 4 -3.18 27.61 -2.86
C ALA A 4 -2.44 26.54 -2.02
N PRO A 5 -1.20 26.17 -2.38
CA PRO A 5 -0.41 25.19 -1.63
C PRO A 5 -0.26 25.64 -0.17
N LYS A 6 -0.48 24.70 0.76
CA LYS A 6 -0.27 24.91 2.20
C LYS A 6 0.93 24.10 2.66
N GLY A 7 1.81 24.74 3.43
CA GLY A 7 2.91 24.04 4.08
C GLY A 7 2.43 23.36 5.36
N VAL A 8 2.84 22.11 5.56
CA VAL A 8 2.64 21.38 6.82
C VAL A 8 3.99 21.23 7.51
N VAL A 9 4.12 21.79 8.72
CA VAL A 9 5.35 21.71 9.50
C VAL A 9 5.32 20.48 10.36
N LEU A 10 6.21 19.51 10.08
CA LEU A 10 6.30 18.23 10.79
C LEU A 10 7.65 18.14 11.52
N PRO A 11 7.67 18.27 12.86
CA PRO A 11 8.85 17.93 13.65
C PRO A 11 9.22 16.45 13.53
N HIS A 12 10.50 16.13 13.62
CA HIS A 12 10.96 14.73 13.61
C HIS A 12 10.23 13.88 14.66
N ALA A 13 9.96 14.45 15.84
CA ALA A 13 9.24 13.76 16.92
C ALA A 13 7.86 13.25 16.47
N ASN A 14 7.12 14.03 15.67
CA ASN A 14 5.81 13.66 15.17
C ASN A 14 5.91 12.50 14.17
N ILE A 15 6.87 12.57 13.26
CA ILE A 15 7.13 11.50 12.27
C ILE A 15 7.51 10.21 13.00
N LEU A 16 8.40 10.30 14.01
CA LEU A 16 8.83 9.14 14.80
C LEU A 16 7.67 8.53 15.60
N ALA A 17 6.84 9.36 16.25
CA ALA A 17 5.68 8.88 17.01
C ALA A 17 4.65 8.21 16.09
N ASN A 18 4.33 8.84 14.94
CA ASN A 18 3.40 8.29 13.97
C ASN A 18 3.92 6.99 13.35
N GLY A 19 5.21 6.93 13.02
CA GLY A 19 5.84 5.72 12.49
C GLY A 19 5.86 4.56 13.47
N ARG A 20 6.05 4.82 14.79
CA ARG A 20 5.92 3.80 15.84
C ARG A 20 4.50 3.27 15.93
N GLY A 21 3.50 4.17 16.01
CA GLY A 21 2.09 3.76 16.05
C GLY A 21 1.67 2.94 14.80
N ALA A 22 2.12 3.35 13.61
CA ALA A 22 1.90 2.58 12.39
C ALA A 22 2.58 1.20 12.45
N GLY A 23 3.82 1.14 12.97
CA GLY A 23 4.55 -0.10 13.14
C GLY A 23 3.88 -1.07 14.12
N GLU A 24 3.35 -0.57 15.22
CA GLU A 24 2.58 -1.35 16.19
C GLU A 24 1.28 -1.89 15.57
N ALA A 25 0.50 -1.03 14.90
CA ALA A 25 -0.77 -1.41 14.27
C ALA A 25 -0.59 -2.46 13.16
N ALA A 26 0.44 -2.31 12.32
CA ALA A 26 0.75 -3.20 11.22
C ALA A 26 1.73 -4.33 11.60
N ARG A 27 2.21 -4.35 12.85
CA ARG A 27 3.23 -5.29 13.35
C ARG A 27 4.42 -5.39 12.40
N PHE A 28 5.03 -4.25 12.12
CA PHE A 28 6.22 -4.22 11.27
C PHE A 28 7.38 -5.00 11.87
N SER A 29 8.08 -5.72 11.02
CA SER A 29 9.22 -6.56 11.36
C SER A 29 10.41 -6.29 10.43
N THR A 30 11.61 -6.58 10.89
CA THR A 30 12.82 -6.56 10.05
C THR A 30 12.80 -7.59 8.92
N ASP A 31 11.95 -8.61 9.02
CA ASP A 31 11.76 -9.64 8.00
C ASP A 31 10.79 -9.19 6.89
N ASP A 32 10.11 -8.05 7.09
CA ASP A 32 9.22 -7.51 6.07
C ASP A 32 9.99 -6.94 4.88
N VAL A 33 9.40 -7.13 3.72
CA VAL A 33 9.88 -6.59 2.45
C VAL A 33 8.80 -5.69 1.87
N SER A 34 9.09 -4.39 1.80
CA SER A 34 8.19 -3.40 1.24
C SER A 34 8.44 -3.19 -0.25
N LEU A 35 7.39 -3.15 -1.03
CA LEU A 35 7.43 -2.74 -2.44
C LEU A 35 6.36 -1.67 -2.69
N SER A 36 6.78 -0.50 -3.11
CA SER A 36 5.89 0.63 -3.40
C SER A 36 6.19 1.26 -4.76
N TRP A 37 5.13 1.64 -5.46
CA TRP A 37 5.19 2.49 -6.65
C TRP A 37 4.68 3.92 -6.37
N MET A 38 4.28 4.20 -5.12
CA MET A 38 3.82 5.52 -4.72
C MET A 38 4.93 6.55 -4.89
N PRO A 39 4.63 7.72 -5.47
CA PRO A 39 5.64 8.75 -5.68
C PRO A 39 6.13 9.32 -4.34
N LEU A 40 7.42 9.61 -4.23
CA LEU A 40 7.99 10.24 -3.03
C LEU A 40 7.60 11.72 -2.87
N THR A 41 6.85 12.27 -3.81
CA THR A 41 6.22 13.60 -3.70
C THR A 41 4.87 13.55 -3.00
N HIS A 42 4.39 12.37 -2.64
CA HIS A 42 3.17 12.12 -1.88
C HIS A 42 3.53 11.60 -0.49
N ASP A 43 2.82 12.05 0.56
CA ASP A 43 3.08 11.68 1.96
C ASP A 43 3.02 10.15 2.18
N MET A 44 2.04 9.46 1.60
CA MET A 44 1.95 7.99 1.68
C MET A 44 3.20 7.31 1.08
N GLY A 45 3.76 7.84 -0.01
CA GLY A 45 4.98 7.32 -0.62
C GLY A 45 6.22 7.65 0.21
N LEU A 46 6.41 8.94 0.54
CA LEU A 46 7.60 9.39 1.26
C LEU A 46 7.60 8.95 2.71
N ILE A 47 6.55 9.27 3.45
CA ILE A 47 6.51 9.02 4.90
C ILE A 47 6.15 7.56 5.15
N GLY A 48 5.05 7.07 4.56
CA GLY A 48 4.54 5.73 4.80
C GLY A 48 5.44 4.64 4.26
N MET A 49 5.70 4.66 2.94
CA MET A 49 6.35 3.53 2.26
C MET A 49 7.87 3.67 2.14
N HIS A 50 8.45 4.78 2.62
CA HIS A 50 9.90 4.96 2.64
C HIS A 50 10.42 5.25 4.05
N ILE A 51 10.03 6.36 4.69
CA ILE A 51 10.57 6.74 6.00
C ILE A 51 10.17 5.71 7.08
N PHE A 52 8.89 5.33 7.18
CA PHE A 52 8.45 4.35 8.18
C PHE A 52 9.10 2.98 7.98
N MET A 53 9.23 2.53 6.74
CA MET A 53 9.89 1.27 6.42
C MET A 53 11.38 1.30 6.81
N PHE A 54 12.06 2.43 6.54
CA PHE A 54 13.44 2.64 6.96
C PHE A 54 13.60 2.67 8.49
N MET A 55 12.69 3.35 9.21
CA MET A 55 12.69 3.38 10.69
C MET A 55 12.61 1.97 11.29
N HIS A 56 11.88 1.07 10.66
CA HIS A 56 11.73 -0.33 11.09
C HIS A 56 12.77 -1.28 10.47
N ARG A 57 13.79 -0.74 9.79
CA ARG A 57 14.91 -1.49 9.20
C ARG A 57 14.47 -2.59 8.23
N MET A 58 13.40 -2.34 7.49
CA MET A 58 12.87 -3.26 6.49
C MET A 58 13.61 -3.14 5.16
N ASN A 59 13.58 -4.19 4.36
CA ASN A 59 13.99 -4.13 2.97
C ASN A 59 12.97 -3.33 2.16
N VAL A 60 13.42 -2.29 1.45
CA VAL A 60 12.55 -1.40 0.68
C VAL A 60 12.87 -1.49 -0.81
N HIS A 61 11.86 -1.77 -1.60
CA HIS A 61 11.93 -1.72 -3.06
C HIS A 61 11.02 -0.61 -3.57
N LEU A 62 11.56 0.24 -4.42
CA LEU A 62 10.81 1.31 -5.08
C LEU A 62 10.67 1.01 -6.56
N LEU A 63 9.44 0.95 -7.02
CA LEU A 63 9.10 0.91 -8.45
C LEU A 63 8.77 2.35 -8.89
N PRO A 64 9.49 2.92 -9.87
CA PRO A 64 9.15 4.24 -10.36
C PRO A 64 7.68 4.35 -10.77
N THR A 65 6.99 5.40 -10.31
CA THR A 65 5.56 5.61 -10.58
C THR A 65 5.25 5.61 -12.08
N GLU A 66 6.09 6.24 -12.88
CA GLU A 66 5.95 6.27 -14.34
C GLU A 66 6.04 4.87 -14.96
N LEU A 67 6.87 4.01 -14.39
CA LEU A 67 7.00 2.63 -14.85
C LEU A 67 5.76 1.82 -14.49
N PHE A 68 5.19 2.03 -13.28
CA PHE A 68 3.89 1.45 -12.91
C PHE A 68 2.79 1.90 -13.87
N ILE A 69 2.70 3.19 -14.18
CA ILE A 69 1.67 3.72 -15.10
C ILE A 69 1.78 3.07 -16.49
N ARG A 70 2.99 2.90 -17.01
CA ARG A 70 3.21 2.29 -18.33
C ARG A 70 3.05 0.77 -18.33
N ARG A 71 3.39 0.12 -17.23
CA ARG A 71 3.48 -1.35 -17.11
C ARG A 71 2.96 -1.81 -15.73
N PRO A 72 1.65 -1.63 -15.43
CA PRO A 72 1.12 -1.90 -14.10
C PRO A 72 1.28 -3.35 -13.65
N LEU A 73 1.27 -4.30 -14.58
CA LEU A 73 1.45 -5.72 -14.25
C LEU A 73 2.82 -6.02 -13.62
N LEU A 74 3.82 -5.19 -13.89
CA LEU A 74 5.14 -5.32 -13.28
C LEU A 74 5.11 -5.21 -11.75
N TRP A 75 4.15 -4.48 -11.18
CA TRP A 75 4.02 -4.30 -9.73
C TRP A 75 3.92 -5.63 -8.99
N LEU A 76 2.93 -6.47 -9.33
CA LEU A 76 2.74 -7.75 -8.65
C LEU A 76 3.75 -8.81 -9.10
N GLN A 77 4.28 -8.72 -10.32
CA GLN A 77 5.41 -9.56 -10.76
C GLN A 77 6.66 -9.28 -9.91
N LEU A 78 6.94 -8.02 -9.58
CA LEU A 78 8.03 -7.67 -8.67
C LEU A 78 7.72 -8.09 -7.23
N ALA A 79 6.46 -7.98 -6.78
CA ALA A 79 6.05 -8.48 -5.48
C ALA A 79 6.37 -9.98 -5.34
N THR A 80 6.03 -10.78 -6.34
CA THR A 80 6.38 -12.19 -6.42
C THR A 80 7.90 -12.41 -6.35
N ARG A 81 8.65 -11.78 -7.25
CA ARG A 81 10.12 -11.96 -7.34
C ARG A 81 10.86 -11.55 -6.08
N LYS A 82 10.39 -10.51 -5.40
CA LYS A 82 11.00 -9.96 -4.19
C LYS A 82 10.43 -10.57 -2.92
N ARG A 83 9.43 -11.44 -3.03
CA ARG A 83 8.66 -11.98 -1.92
C ARG A 83 8.18 -10.86 -0.99
N ALA A 84 7.66 -9.79 -1.61
CA ALA A 84 7.21 -8.62 -0.88
C ALA A 84 6.07 -9.01 0.09
N THR A 85 6.14 -8.48 1.30
CA THR A 85 5.15 -8.72 2.35
C THR A 85 4.21 -7.53 2.54
N ILE A 86 4.68 -6.33 2.16
CA ILE A 86 3.95 -5.08 2.32
C ILE A 86 3.92 -4.32 1.00
N LEU A 87 2.71 -4.04 0.55
CA LEU A 87 2.43 -3.26 -0.65
C LEU A 87 1.59 -2.03 -0.32
N SER A 88 1.44 -1.13 -1.27
CA SER A 88 0.53 0.02 -1.17
C SER A 88 -0.03 0.41 -2.52
N SER A 89 -1.29 0.82 -2.52
CA SER A 89 -1.93 1.41 -3.69
C SER A 89 -3.19 2.18 -3.29
N PRO A 90 -3.50 3.34 -3.87
CA PRO A 90 -4.84 3.90 -3.87
C PRO A 90 -5.73 3.16 -4.87
N ASN A 91 -7.05 3.43 -4.85
CA ASN A 91 -8.03 2.78 -5.71
C ASN A 91 -7.67 2.82 -7.20
N PHE A 92 -7.16 3.97 -7.67
CA PHE A 92 -6.85 4.09 -9.09
C PHE A 92 -5.81 3.07 -9.54
N GLY A 93 -4.87 2.69 -8.68
CA GLY A 93 -3.84 1.71 -8.99
C GLY A 93 -4.42 0.31 -9.20
N TYR A 94 -5.37 -0.12 -8.36
CA TYR A 94 -6.09 -1.38 -8.55
C TYR A 94 -6.89 -1.38 -9.85
N ARG A 95 -7.64 -0.29 -10.10
CA ARG A 95 -8.42 -0.15 -11.33
C ARG A 95 -7.54 -0.18 -12.57
N HIS A 96 -6.40 0.51 -12.52
CA HIS A 96 -5.44 0.52 -13.62
C HIS A 96 -4.83 -0.86 -13.86
N TYR A 97 -4.43 -1.55 -12.78
CA TYR A 97 -3.91 -2.91 -12.84
C TYR A 97 -4.92 -3.87 -13.46
N LEU A 98 -6.16 -3.90 -12.96
CA LEU A 98 -7.22 -4.78 -13.44
C LEU A 98 -7.59 -4.48 -14.90
N LYS A 99 -7.67 -3.21 -15.28
CA LYS A 99 -7.93 -2.81 -16.67
C LYS A 99 -6.88 -3.36 -17.65
N VAL A 100 -5.60 -3.29 -17.28
CA VAL A 100 -4.51 -3.79 -18.14
C VAL A 100 -4.40 -5.31 -18.07
N LEU A 101 -4.72 -5.92 -16.94
CA LEU A 101 -4.80 -7.37 -16.81
C LEU A 101 -5.88 -7.95 -17.75
N GLY A 102 -7.07 -7.34 -17.78
CA GLY A 102 -8.21 -7.83 -18.57
C GLY A 102 -8.53 -9.29 -18.23
N ASP A 103 -8.78 -10.09 -19.25
CA ASP A 103 -9.09 -11.52 -19.10
C ASP A 103 -7.85 -12.43 -19.05
N ARG A 104 -6.65 -11.87 -19.03
CA ARG A 104 -5.42 -12.66 -18.97
C ARG A 104 -5.33 -13.45 -17.68
N SER A 105 -4.85 -14.68 -17.79
CA SER A 105 -4.36 -15.44 -16.64
C SER A 105 -2.90 -15.02 -16.33
N PHE A 106 -2.50 -15.26 -15.10
CA PHE A 106 -1.11 -15.09 -14.68
C PHE A 106 -0.61 -16.45 -14.15
N GLU A 107 0.32 -17.07 -14.93
CA GLU A 107 0.82 -18.40 -14.59
C GLU A 107 1.92 -18.36 -13.52
N ASP A 108 2.65 -17.24 -13.42
CA ASP A 108 3.84 -17.10 -12.57
C ASP A 108 3.68 -16.11 -11.39
N LEU A 109 2.44 -15.80 -10.99
CA LEU A 109 2.19 -14.87 -9.90
C LEU A 109 1.99 -15.62 -8.58
N ASP A 110 2.86 -15.35 -7.59
CA ASP A 110 2.77 -15.86 -6.22
C ASP A 110 2.73 -14.69 -5.23
N LEU A 111 1.56 -14.45 -4.65
CA LEU A 111 1.32 -13.39 -3.67
C LEU A 111 1.15 -13.94 -2.25
N THR A 112 1.49 -15.19 -2.00
CA THR A 112 1.36 -15.83 -0.68
C THR A 112 2.20 -15.15 0.41
N SER A 113 3.26 -14.43 0.03
CA SER A 113 4.07 -13.64 0.95
C SER A 113 3.41 -12.31 1.36
N VAL A 114 2.44 -11.81 0.58
CA VAL A 114 1.82 -10.50 0.82
C VAL A 114 0.86 -10.58 1.99
N ARG A 115 1.18 -9.88 3.08
CA ARG A 115 0.36 -9.85 4.30
C ARG A 115 -0.41 -8.56 4.49
N ILE A 116 0.05 -7.46 3.86
CA ILE A 116 -0.58 -6.14 3.91
C ILE A 116 -0.50 -5.47 2.54
N ILE A 117 -1.63 -4.93 2.08
CA ILE A 117 -1.69 -3.93 1.02
C ILE A 117 -2.40 -2.71 1.58
N PHE A 118 -1.65 -1.65 1.87
CA PHE A 118 -2.22 -0.38 2.32
C PHE A 118 -3.04 0.24 1.21
N ASN A 119 -4.32 0.47 1.48
CA ASN A 119 -5.24 1.17 0.58
C ASN A 119 -5.71 2.47 1.23
N GLY A 120 -5.37 3.60 0.65
CA GLY A 120 -5.68 4.93 1.17
C GLY A 120 -5.42 6.03 0.15
N ALA A 121 -5.29 7.26 0.65
CA ALA A 121 -5.06 8.48 -0.13
C ALA A 121 -6.27 9.00 -0.93
N GLU A 122 -7.32 8.22 -1.10
CA GLU A 122 -8.59 8.60 -1.73
C GLU A 122 -9.75 7.80 -1.10
N PRO A 123 -11.03 8.20 -1.32
CA PRO A 123 -12.17 7.41 -0.86
C PRO A 123 -12.11 5.98 -1.37
N ILE A 124 -12.20 5.01 -0.47
CA ILE A 124 -12.02 3.59 -0.78
C ILE A 124 -13.30 3.02 -1.40
N SER A 125 -13.17 2.40 -2.57
CA SER A 125 -14.25 1.66 -3.24
C SER A 125 -14.22 0.20 -2.79
N VAL A 126 -15.26 -0.22 -2.07
CA VAL A 126 -15.42 -1.60 -1.62
C VAL A 126 -15.48 -2.56 -2.79
N ASP A 127 -16.32 -2.26 -3.80
CA ASP A 127 -16.49 -3.11 -4.98
C ASP A 127 -15.16 -3.36 -5.70
N LEU A 128 -14.35 -2.31 -5.84
CA LEU A 128 -13.02 -2.42 -6.48
C LEU A 128 -12.06 -3.27 -5.65
N CYS A 129 -12.10 -3.14 -4.32
CA CYS A 129 -11.29 -3.98 -3.43
C CYS A 129 -11.69 -5.46 -3.56
N GLU A 130 -12.99 -5.74 -3.59
CA GLU A 130 -13.51 -7.10 -3.75
C GLU A 130 -13.15 -7.69 -5.12
N GLU A 131 -13.29 -6.92 -6.19
CA GLU A 131 -12.88 -7.32 -7.53
C GLU A 131 -11.39 -7.66 -7.59
N PHE A 132 -10.55 -6.78 -7.03
CA PHE A 132 -9.10 -7.01 -7.00
C PHE A 132 -8.73 -8.25 -6.18
N LEU A 133 -9.32 -8.42 -5.00
CA LEU A 133 -9.09 -9.59 -4.15
C LEU A 133 -9.50 -10.90 -4.85
N ALA A 134 -10.71 -10.94 -5.44
CA ALA A 134 -11.19 -12.10 -6.16
C ALA A 134 -10.28 -12.47 -7.35
N ARG A 135 -9.80 -11.46 -8.09
CA ARG A 135 -8.89 -11.66 -9.22
C ARG A 135 -7.50 -12.15 -8.80
N MET A 136 -7.03 -11.79 -7.59
CA MET A 136 -5.70 -12.16 -7.08
C MET A 136 -5.73 -13.39 -6.15
N GLU A 137 -6.90 -13.89 -5.78
CA GLU A 137 -7.04 -15.09 -4.96
C GLU A 137 -6.30 -16.32 -5.56
N PRO A 138 -6.39 -16.61 -6.87
CA PRO A 138 -5.65 -17.73 -7.47
C PRO A 138 -4.13 -17.60 -7.37
N ALA A 139 -3.61 -16.37 -7.20
CA ALA A 139 -2.19 -16.11 -6.93
C ALA A 139 -1.83 -16.19 -5.44
N GLY A 140 -2.76 -16.58 -4.58
CA GLY A 140 -2.54 -16.74 -3.13
C GLY A 140 -2.73 -15.47 -2.30
N LEU A 141 -3.25 -14.38 -2.87
CA LEU A 141 -3.56 -13.19 -2.08
C LEU A 141 -4.75 -13.44 -1.16
N THR A 142 -4.56 -13.26 0.15
CA THR A 142 -5.62 -13.44 1.13
C THR A 142 -6.48 -12.17 1.29
N ARG A 143 -7.76 -12.34 1.64
CA ARG A 143 -8.65 -11.18 1.94
C ARG A 143 -8.14 -10.32 3.09
N THR A 144 -7.46 -10.92 4.04
CA THR A 144 -6.89 -10.23 5.21
C THR A 144 -5.71 -9.31 4.84
N ALA A 145 -5.15 -9.45 3.64
CA ALA A 145 -4.07 -8.58 3.15
C ALA A 145 -4.57 -7.18 2.77
N MET A 146 -5.83 -7.01 2.35
CA MET A 146 -6.38 -5.69 2.07
C MET A 146 -6.54 -4.89 3.36
N PHE A 147 -5.81 -3.77 3.46
CA PHE A 147 -5.64 -3.00 4.69
C PHE A 147 -6.01 -1.54 4.44
N PRO A 148 -7.32 -1.20 4.48
CA PRO A 148 -7.81 0.16 4.29
C PRO A 148 -7.30 1.08 5.39
N VAL A 149 -6.70 2.20 5.03
CA VAL A 149 -6.14 3.16 5.98
C VAL A 149 -6.63 4.57 5.70
N TYR A 150 -6.69 5.36 6.75
CA TYR A 150 -6.94 6.78 6.65
C TYR A 150 -5.76 7.57 7.21
N GLY A 151 -5.41 8.64 6.53
CA GLY A 151 -4.36 9.55 6.94
C GLY A 151 -4.41 10.89 6.22
N LEU A 152 -3.63 11.84 6.71
CA LEU A 152 -3.47 13.17 6.14
C LEU A 152 -2.12 13.76 6.59
N ALA A 153 -1.58 14.68 5.79
CA ALA A 153 -0.28 15.29 6.04
C ALA A 153 -0.22 16.05 7.38
N GLU A 154 -1.33 16.68 7.80
CA GLU A 154 -1.44 17.42 9.06
C GLU A 154 -1.32 16.51 10.30
N ALA A 155 -1.61 15.22 10.16
CA ALA A 155 -1.38 14.21 11.20
C ALA A 155 -0.04 13.46 11.04
N SER A 156 0.90 14.02 10.33
CA SER A 156 2.13 13.41 9.81
C SER A 156 1.86 12.43 8.67
N LEU A 157 1.01 11.44 8.85
CA LEU A 157 0.48 10.55 7.82
C LEU A 157 -0.72 9.78 8.35
N ALA A 158 -0.47 8.81 9.23
CA ALA A 158 -1.41 7.76 9.57
C ALA A 158 -2.30 8.15 10.75
N VAL A 159 -3.62 8.00 10.60
CA VAL A 159 -4.63 8.31 11.61
C VAL A 159 -5.34 7.05 12.10
N SER A 160 -5.75 6.17 11.18
CA SER A 160 -6.47 4.96 11.57
C SER A 160 -6.12 3.76 10.70
N PHE A 161 -6.21 2.58 11.34
CA PHE A 161 -5.91 1.29 10.76
C PHE A 161 -7.01 0.28 11.11
N PRO A 162 -7.29 -0.71 10.24
CA PRO A 162 -8.10 -1.85 10.61
C PRO A 162 -7.33 -2.78 11.55
N THR A 163 -8.01 -3.78 12.10
CA THR A 163 -7.34 -4.84 12.88
C THR A 163 -6.56 -5.77 11.95
N LEU A 164 -5.26 -5.88 12.17
CA LEU A 164 -4.40 -6.77 11.38
C LEU A 164 -4.87 -8.23 11.45
N GLY A 165 -4.83 -8.92 10.31
CA GLY A 165 -5.21 -10.33 10.18
C GLY A 165 -6.73 -10.56 10.19
N ARG A 166 -7.55 -9.51 10.14
CA ARG A 166 -9.00 -9.59 9.97
C ARG A 166 -9.42 -8.95 8.66
N PRO A 167 -10.41 -9.52 7.95
CA PRO A 167 -11.00 -8.83 6.81
C PRO A 167 -11.56 -7.47 7.25
N TYR A 168 -11.43 -6.47 6.38
CA TYR A 168 -12.07 -5.17 6.62
C TYR A 168 -13.59 -5.31 6.62
N ARG A 169 -14.26 -4.35 7.26
CA ARG A 169 -15.74 -4.28 7.29
C ARG A 169 -16.16 -3.02 6.56
N SER A 170 -17.18 -3.16 5.71
CA SER A 170 -17.92 -2.04 5.12
C SER A 170 -19.25 -1.88 5.84
N ILE A 171 -19.69 -0.64 6.00
CA ILE A 171 -21.03 -0.31 6.48
C ILE A 171 -21.74 0.26 5.25
N CYS A 172 -22.83 -0.39 4.83
CA CYS A 172 -23.72 0.09 3.79
C CYS A 172 -24.77 1.01 4.40
#